data_a725e2575276e863c5b9cd8da245a698
#
_entry.id   a725e2575276e863c5b9cd8da245a698
#
_cell.length_a   1.000
_cell.length_b   1.000
_cell.length_c   1.000
_cell.angle_alpha   90.00
_cell.angle_beta   90.00
_cell.angle_gamma   90.00
#
_symmetry.space_group_name_H-M   'P 1'
#
loop_
_entity.id
_entity.type
_entity.pdbx_description
1 polymer ?
#
loop_
_entity_poly.entity_id
_entity_poly.type
_entity_poly.pdbx_seq_one_letter_code
_entity_poly.pdbx_strand_id
1 'polypeptide(L)'
;MSMKYSTSHNIICLEAEWEYTEHTDNKFSLNTQPMLNWLKESYECDIIYRRIRTKADLKHYLDYFNNNPEEFYKYDLIYIACHGEKKALWIEGKDISLSSLANMARGFFADKVIHFSSCQTLSNKLTAKEFKKNTGAKLVSGYKIPVNPQTSSICDIAYLNDILSSDDEIDITRYCDEDSDFWTRYSSLLTELRFTAI
;
A
#
# COMPACT_ATOMS: atom_id res chain seq x y z
N MET A 1 -18.54 17.34 17.75
CA MET A 1 -18.22 16.01 17.17
C MET A 1 -18.09 16.23 15.67
N SER A 2 -16.92 16.05 15.08
CA SER A 2 -16.76 16.18 13.63
C SER A 2 -17.54 15.03 12.98
N MET A 3 -18.35 15.36 11.98
CA MET A 3 -19.09 14.34 11.23
C MET A 3 -18.08 13.64 10.30
N LYS A 4 -17.92 12.34 10.45
CA LYS A 4 -17.07 11.52 9.57
C LYS A 4 -17.84 11.14 8.31
N TYR A 5 -17.11 10.96 7.21
CA TYR A 5 -17.68 10.39 6.00
C TYR A 5 -17.82 8.88 6.14
N SER A 6 -18.95 8.34 5.70
CA SER A 6 -19.17 6.89 5.65
C SER A 6 -18.25 6.25 4.60
N THR A 7 -17.77 5.04 4.89
CA THR A 7 -17.05 4.18 3.95
C THR A 7 -17.15 2.73 4.38
N SER A 8 -17.23 1.81 3.42
CA SER A 8 -17.18 0.37 3.67
C SER A 8 -15.74 -0.17 3.68
N HIS A 9 -14.76 0.66 3.33
CA HIS A 9 -13.36 0.27 3.13
C HIS A 9 -12.52 0.41 4.39
N ASN A 10 -11.67 -0.57 4.65
CA ASN A 10 -10.80 -0.62 5.82
C ASN A 10 -9.34 -0.93 5.40
N ILE A 11 -8.38 -0.44 6.16
CA ILE A 11 -6.97 -0.47 5.79
C ILE A 11 -6.15 -1.33 6.75
N ILE A 12 -5.31 -2.22 6.22
CA ILE A 12 -4.16 -2.75 6.94
C ILE A 12 -2.89 -2.09 6.39
N CYS A 13 -2.18 -1.39 7.25
CA CYS A 13 -0.87 -0.83 6.95
C CYS A 13 0.23 -1.71 7.54
N LEU A 14 1.14 -2.13 6.68
CA LEU A 14 2.38 -2.81 7.04
C LEU A 14 3.54 -1.90 6.69
N GLU A 15 4.18 -1.30 7.70
CA GLU A 15 5.23 -0.31 7.50
C GLU A 15 6.58 -0.81 8.02
N ALA A 16 7.60 -0.83 7.15
CA ALA A 16 8.97 -1.09 7.54
C ALA A 16 9.67 0.19 8.03
N GLU A 17 10.80 0.02 8.70
CA GLU A 17 11.61 1.16 9.13
C GLU A 17 12.27 1.84 7.93
N TRP A 18 12.09 3.16 7.82
CA TRP A 18 12.56 3.96 6.69
C TRP A 18 14.05 4.28 6.74
N GLU A 19 14.61 4.41 7.94
CA GLU A 19 16.01 4.80 8.13
C GLU A 19 16.80 3.66 8.77
N TYR A 20 17.55 2.97 7.92
CA TYR A 20 18.34 1.81 8.33
C TYR A 20 19.85 2.12 8.38
N THR A 21 20.24 3.38 8.62
CA THR A 21 21.64 3.74 8.76
C THR A 21 22.04 3.82 10.23
N GLU A 22 23.22 3.27 10.55
CA GLU A 22 23.76 3.23 11.91
C GLU A 22 23.97 4.60 12.56
N HIS A 23 23.81 5.68 11.78
CA HIS A 23 24.18 7.04 12.17
C HIS A 23 23.04 8.05 12.25
N THR A 24 21.79 7.63 12.15
CA THR A 24 20.65 8.55 12.25
C THR A 24 19.95 8.42 13.58
N ASP A 25 19.98 9.48 14.37
CA ASP A 25 19.29 9.59 15.67
C ASP A 25 17.76 9.49 15.53
N ASN A 26 17.24 9.50 14.29
CA ASN A 26 15.82 9.66 14.00
C ASN A 26 15.19 8.52 13.17
N LYS A 27 15.87 7.38 13.07
CA LYS A 27 15.44 6.25 12.22
C LYS A 27 14.05 5.66 12.54
N PHE A 28 13.49 5.97 13.70
CA PHE A 28 12.17 5.49 14.12
C PHE A 28 11.08 6.55 14.03
N SER A 29 11.39 7.78 13.65
CA SER A 29 10.44 8.89 13.69
C SER A 29 9.67 9.10 12.38
N LEU A 30 10.26 8.74 11.24
CA LEU A 30 9.54 8.76 9.96
C LEU A 30 8.56 7.59 9.91
N ASN A 31 7.27 7.91 9.73
CA ASN A 31 6.23 6.91 9.59
C ASN A 31 5.00 7.49 8.90
N THR A 32 4.16 6.60 8.38
CA THR A 32 2.91 6.95 7.68
C THR A 32 1.72 7.10 8.63
N GLN A 33 1.90 6.82 9.91
CA GLN A 33 0.81 6.82 10.89
C GLN A 33 0.06 8.15 11.00
N PRO A 34 0.70 9.34 10.94
CA PRO A 34 -0.02 10.61 10.95
C PRO A 34 -1.01 10.76 9.79
N MET A 35 -0.61 10.33 8.59
CA MET A 35 -1.48 10.30 7.41
C MET A 35 -2.67 9.36 7.62
N LEU A 36 -2.42 8.16 8.11
CA LEU A 36 -3.47 7.17 8.38
C LEU A 36 -4.42 7.63 9.51
N ASN A 37 -3.91 8.29 10.53
CA ASN A 37 -4.73 8.86 11.59
C ASN A 37 -5.66 9.97 11.04
N TRP A 38 -5.16 10.80 10.15
CA TRP A 38 -5.98 11.81 9.48
C TRP A 38 -7.13 11.17 8.67
N LEU A 39 -6.85 10.10 7.91
CA LEU A 39 -7.88 9.35 7.20
C LEU A 39 -8.91 8.74 8.17
N LYS A 40 -8.44 8.13 9.26
CA LYS A 40 -9.31 7.56 10.29
C LYS A 40 -10.18 8.58 11.02
N GLU A 41 -9.70 9.82 11.16
CA GLU A 41 -10.48 10.93 11.72
C GLU A 41 -11.53 11.45 10.72
N SER A 42 -11.25 11.35 9.43
CA SER A 42 -12.10 11.83 8.34
C SER A 42 -13.18 10.82 7.96
N TYR A 43 -12.90 9.54 8.04
CA TYR A 43 -13.79 8.46 7.60
C TYR A 43 -14.17 7.50 8.73
N GLU A 44 -15.30 6.82 8.59
CA GLU A 44 -15.74 5.74 9.48
C GLU A 44 -15.05 4.42 9.11
N CYS A 45 -13.73 4.43 9.01
CA CYS A 45 -12.93 3.25 8.64
C CYS A 45 -12.11 2.70 9.81
N ASP A 46 -11.90 1.39 9.80
CA ASP A 46 -10.95 0.74 10.68
C ASP A 46 -9.55 0.71 10.02
N ILE A 47 -8.53 1.07 10.77
CA ILE A 47 -7.15 1.02 10.31
C ILE A 47 -6.32 0.19 11.29
N ILE A 48 -5.72 -0.89 10.79
CA ILE A 48 -4.70 -1.66 11.49
C ILE A 48 -3.34 -1.16 11.01
N TYR A 49 -2.53 -0.67 11.95
CA TYR A 49 -1.15 -0.26 11.66
C TYR A 49 -0.18 -1.20 12.37
N ARG A 50 0.77 -1.77 11.62
CA ARG A 50 1.83 -2.64 12.15
C ARG A 50 3.19 -2.25 11.61
N ARG A 51 4.14 -2.05 12.51
CA ARG A 51 5.55 -1.93 12.13
C ARG A 51 6.17 -3.29 11.87
N ILE A 52 6.91 -3.38 10.79
CA ILE A 52 7.63 -4.57 10.35
C ILE A 52 9.12 -4.25 10.43
N ARG A 53 9.86 -4.97 11.27
CA ARG A 53 11.31 -4.79 11.37
C ARG A 53 12.07 -5.75 10.51
N THR A 54 11.53 -6.95 10.35
CA THR A 54 12.20 -8.07 9.69
C THR A 54 11.28 -8.76 8.69
N LYS A 55 11.87 -9.56 7.81
CA LYS A 55 11.11 -10.48 6.95
C LYS A 55 10.27 -11.47 7.77
N ALA A 56 10.75 -11.84 8.97
CA ALA A 56 10.01 -12.74 9.86
C ALA A 56 8.76 -12.06 10.42
N ASP A 57 8.83 -10.77 10.77
CA ASP A 57 7.67 -9.99 11.22
C ASP A 57 6.62 -9.89 10.10
N LEU A 58 7.06 -9.57 8.88
CA LEU A 58 6.17 -9.53 7.72
C LEU A 58 5.43 -10.85 7.54
N LYS A 59 6.20 -11.96 7.56
CA LYS A 59 5.61 -13.30 7.43
C LYS A 59 4.66 -13.60 8.58
N HIS A 60 5.02 -13.25 9.81
CA HIS A 60 4.18 -13.46 10.99
C HIS A 60 2.81 -12.77 10.84
N TYR A 61 2.79 -11.49 10.45
CA TYR A 61 1.52 -10.76 10.27
C TYR A 61 0.70 -11.32 9.11
N LEU A 62 1.33 -11.62 7.98
CA LEU A 62 0.63 -12.22 6.84
C LEU A 62 0.04 -13.60 7.19
N ASP A 63 0.78 -14.45 7.90
CA ASP A 63 0.28 -15.73 8.40
C ASP A 63 -0.88 -15.52 9.40
N TYR A 64 -0.75 -14.55 10.31
CA TYR A 64 -1.79 -14.26 11.29
C TYR A 64 -3.09 -13.81 10.61
N PHE A 65 -3.03 -12.90 9.67
CA PHE A 65 -4.20 -12.44 8.93
C PHE A 65 -4.83 -13.55 8.09
N ASN A 66 -4.00 -14.36 7.43
CA ASN A 66 -4.48 -15.48 6.63
C ASN A 66 -5.13 -16.58 7.46
N ASN A 67 -4.67 -16.81 8.69
CA ASN A 67 -5.22 -17.82 9.58
C ASN A 67 -6.48 -17.37 10.33
N ASN A 68 -6.84 -16.08 10.28
CA ASN A 68 -8.01 -15.50 10.91
C ASN A 68 -8.87 -14.73 9.89
N PRO A 69 -9.31 -15.38 8.79
CA PRO A 69 -9.97 -14.69 7.68
C PRO A 69 -11.26 -13.98 8.11
N GLU A 70 -12.01 -14.53 9.05
CA GLU A 70 -13.28 -13.96 9.54
C GLU A 70 -13.08 -12.58 10.20
N GLU A 71 -11.94 -12.37 10.85
CA GLU A 71 -11.60 -11.09 11.48
C GLU A 71 -11.12 -10.06 10.44
N PHE A 72 -10.37 -10.52 9.43
CA PHE A 72 -9.67 -9.63 8.49
C PHE A 72 -10.30 -9.54 7.10
N TYR A 73 -11.41 -10.21 6.82
CA TYR A 73 -12.08 -10.13 5.51
C TYR A 73 -12.52 -8.72 5.14
N LYS A 74 -12.93 -7.92 6.14
CA LYS A 74 -13.41 -6.55 5.97
C LYS A 74 -12.31 -5.54 5.61
N TYR A 75 -11.04 -5.93 5.71
CA TYR A 75 -9.91 -5.08 5.31
C TYR A 75 -9.56 -5.36 3.86
N ASP A 76 -10.01 -4.52 2.99
CA ASP A 76 -9.86 -4.66 1.55
C ASP A 76 -8.70 -3.84 0.95
N LEU A 77 -8.11 -2.92 1.76
CA LEU A 77 -6.94 -2.14 1.39
C LEU A 77 -5.71 -2.57 2.18
N ILE A 78 -4.68 -3.04 1.49
CA ILE A 78 -3.39 -3.38 2.09
C ILE A 78 -2.38 -2.35 1.62
N TYR A 79 -1.92 -1.52 2.55
CA TYR A 79 -0.94 -0.46 2.32
C TYR A 79 0.41 -0.92 2.86
N ILE A 80 1.39 -1.12 1.96
CA ILE A 80 2.74 -1.58 2.31
C ILE A 80 3.70 -0.42 2.10
N ALA A 81 4.24 0.13 3.20
CA ALA A 81 5.14 1.26 3.21
C ALA A 81 6.55 0.83 3.63
N CYS A 82 7.52 0.94 2.74
CA CYS A 82 8.91 0.57 3.00
C CYS A 82 9.84 1.12 1.92
N HIS A 83 11.15 0.98 2.12
CA HIS A 83 12.04 1.12 1.01
C HIS A 83 11.76 0.09 -0.08
N GLY A 84 11.91 0.49 -1.33
CA GLY A 84 11.71 -0.38 -2.48
C GLY A 84 12.92 -0.37 -3.39
N GLU A 85 13.16 -1.52 -3.96
CA GLU A 85 14.13 -1.76 -5.02
C GLU A 85 13.43 -2.27 -6.27
N LYS A 86 14.15 -2.42 -7.37
CA LYS A 86 13.57 -2.94 -8.62
C LYS A 86 12.95 -4.32 -8.41
N LYS A 87 11.60 -4.38 -8.43
CA LYS A 87 10.80 -5.62 -8.29
C LYS A 87 10.83 -6.23 -6.88
N ALA A 88 11.22 -5.48 -5.87
CA ALA A 88 11.35 -5.98 -4.51
C ALA A 88 11.03 -4.89 -3.47
N LEU A 89 10.64 -5.33 -2.30
CA LEU A 89 10.64 -4.54 -1.08
C LEU A 89 12.00 -4.69 -0.40
N TRP A 90 12.45 -3.66 0.27
CA TRP A 90 13.70 -3.72 1.04
C TRP A 90 13.36 -3.57 2.54
N ILE A 91 13.62 -4.64 3.30
CA ILE A 91 13.35 -4.70 4.74
C ILE A 91 14.59 -5.26 5.44
N GLU A 92 15.09 -4.57 6.46
CA GLU A 92 16.26 -4.99 7.25
C GLU A 92 17.50 -5.29 6.37
N GLY A 93 17.78 -4.45 5.38
CA GLY A 93 18.92 -4.69 4.49
C GLY A 93 18.77 -5.87 3.53
N LYS A 94 17.57 -6.41 3.37
CA LYS A 94 17.29 -7.59 2.52
C LYS A 94 16.17 -7.31 1.54
N ASP A 95 16.38 -7.77 0.32
CA ASP A 95 15.35 -7.74 -0.72
C ASP A 95 14.32 -8.86 -0.50
N ILE A 96 13.06 -8.48 -0.58
CA ILE A 96 11.92 -9.40 -0.64
C ILE A 96 11.27 -9.22 -2.02
N SER A 97 11.54 -10.15 -2.94
CA SER A 97 10.92 -10.10 -4.26
C SER A 97 9.39 -10.18 -4.18
N LEU A 98 8.70 -9.63 -5.18
CA LEU A 98 7.24 -9.74 -5.29
C LEU A 98 6.78 -11.21 -5.31
N SER A 99 7.54 -12.12 -5.93
CA SER A 99 7.26 -13.55 -5.89
C SER A 99 7.37 -14.13 -4.47
N SER A 100 8.40 -13.73 -3.70
CA SER A 100 8.55 -14.14 -2.30
C SER A 100 7.40 -13.61 -1.43
N LEU A 101 6.99 -12.35 -1.66
CA LEU A 101 5.86 -11.73 -0.96
C LEU A 101 4.54 -12.45 -1.28
N ALA A 102 4.28 -12.78 -2.55
CA ALA A 102 3.11 -13.54 -2.96
C ALA A 102 3.04 -14.92 -2.24
N ASN A 103 4.17 -15.62 -2.17
CA ASN A 103 4.25 -16.90 -1.47
C ASN A 103 4.02 -16.76 0.05
N MET A 104 4.46 -15.65 0.67
CA MET A 104 4.21 -15.41 2.09
C MET A 104 2.74 -15.07 2.37
N ALA A 105 2.08 -14.35 1.46
CA ALA A 105 0.71 -13.93 1.63
C ALA A 105 -0.31 -15.09 1.51
N ARG A 106 0.04 -16.18 0.83
CA ARG A 106 -0.75 -17.43 0.68
C ARG A 106 -2.18 -17.26 0.16
N GLY A 107 -2.83 -16.33 0.09
CA GLY A 107 -4.22 -16.09 -0.30
C GLY A 107 -4.83 -14.88 0.40
N PHE A 108 -4.14 -14.34 1.41
CA PHE A 108 -4.62 -13.18 2.14
C PHE A 108 -4.83 -11.95 1.24
N PHE A 109 -4.09 -11.85 0.13
CA PHE A 109 -4.21 -10.73 -0.82
C PHE A 109 -5.33 -10.90 -1.85
N ALA A 110 -6.01 -12.08 -1.89
CA ALA A 110 -7.08 -12.29 -2.83
C ALA A 110 -8.21 -11.26 -2.63
N ASP A 111 -8.72 -10.75 -3.75
CA ASP A 111 -9.79 -9.74 -3.83
C ASP A 111 -9.50 -8.40 -3.12
N LYS A 112 -8.23 -8.15 -2.74
CA LYS A 112 -7.82 -6.92 -2.07
C LYS A 112 -7.09 -5.97 -2.99
N VAL A 113 -7.11 -4.69 -2.65
CA VAL A 113 -6.27 -3.66 -3.25
C VAL A 113 -4.95 -3.61 -2.50
N ILE A 114 -3.85 -3.81 -3.21
CA ILE A 114 -2.49 -3.77 -2.64
C ILE A 114 -1.81 -2.52 -3.14
N HIS A 115 -1.48 -1.61 -2.25
CA HIS A 115 -0.70 -0.42 -2.59
C HIS A 115 0.71 -0.50 -2.02
N PHE A 116 1.71 -0.31 -2.89
CA PHE A 116 3.11 -0.24 -2.52
C PHE A 116 3.57 1.22 -2.46
N SER A 117 3.61 1.79 -1.27
CA SER A 117 4.28 3.06 -0.98
C SER A 117 5.79 2.80 -0.85
N SER A 118 6.41 2.54 -1.97
CA SER A 118 7.82 2.15 -2.06
C SER A 118 8.41 2.44 -3.42
N CYS A 119 9.70 2.81 -3.43
CA CYS A 119 10.43 3.12 -4.66
C CYS A 119 10.51 1.90 -5.60
N GLN A 120 10.28 2.10 -6.89
CA GLN A 120 10.60 1.15 -7.97
C GLN A 120 10.02 -0.27 -7.85
N THR A 121 9.25 -0.58 -6.83
CA THR A 121 8.70 -1.93 -6.59
C THR A 121 7.91 -2.42 -7.80
N LEU A 122 7.17 -1.54 -8.47
CA LEU A 122 6.41 -1.85 -9.68
C LEU A 122 7.11 -1.42 -10.99
N SER A 123 8.44 -1.28 -10.98
CA SER A 123 9.23 -0.87 -12.15
C SER A 123 9.13 -1.81 -13.35
N ASN A 124 8.76 -3.07 -13.13
CA ASN A 124 8.57 -4.06 -14.20
C ASN A 124 7.11 -4.51 -14.25
N LYS A 125 6.44 -4.14 -15.34
CA LYS A 125 5.01 -4.44 -15.56
C LYS A 125 4.69 -5.94 -15.59
N LEU A 126 5.59 -6.78 -16.13
CA LEU A 126 5.38 -8.23 -16.17
C LEU A 126 5.39 -8.82 -14.76
N THR A 127 6.43 -8.52 -13.99
CA THR A 127 6.53 -9.00 -12.59
C THR A 127 5.35 -8.51 -11.73
N ALA A 128 4.89 -7.27 -11.94
CA ALA A 128 3.72 -6.74 -11.24
C ALA A 128 2.43 -7.49 -11.63
N LYS A 129 2.24 -7.79 -12.93
CA LYS A 129 1.11 -8.61 -13.40
C LYS A 129 1.17 -10.05 -12.87
N GLU A 130 2.35 -10.64 -12.82
CA GLU A 130 2.56 -11.97 -12.22
C GLU A 130 2.22 -11.96 -10.72
N PHE A 131 2.64 -10.93 -9.99
CA PHE A 131 2.28 -10.76 -8.59
C PHE A 131 0.78 -10.70 -8.42
N LYS A 132 0.08 -9.82 -9.16
CA LYS A 132 -1.39 -9.72 -9.12
C LYS A 132 -2.05 -11.06 -9.40
N LYS A 133 -1.62 -11.76 -10.46
CA LYS A 133 -2.16 -13.08 -10.83
C LYS A 133 -1.94 -14.12 -9.73
N ASN A 134 -0.73 -14.18 -9.16
CA ASN A 134 -0.36 -15.21 -8.19
C ASN A 134 -1.00 -14.97 -6.82
N THR A 135 -1.34 -13.73 -6.50
CA THR A 135 -1.99 -13.37 -5.24
C THR A 135 -3.52 -13.33 -5.34
N GLY A 136 -4.07 -13.21 -6.56
CA GLY A 136 -5.48 -12.96 -6.77
C GLY A 136 -5.92 -11.54 -6.36
N ALA A 137 -4.98 -10.62 -6.18
CA ALA A 137 -5.30 -9.25 -5.80
C ALA A 137 -6.21 -8.57 -6.83
N LYS A 138 -7.20 -7.83 -6.35
CA LYS A 138 -8.15 -7.08 -7.18
C LYS A 138 -7.44 -5.95 -7.95
N LEU A 139 -6.55 -5.24 -7.26
CA LEU A 139 -5.75 -4.14 -7.80
C LEU A 139 -4.37 -4.15 -7.15
N VAL A 140 -3.34 -3.85 -7.94
CA VAL A 140 -1.98 -3.63 -7.44
C VAL A 140 -1.50 -2.27 -7.92
N SER A 141 -1.14 -1.38 -7.00
CA SER A 141 -0.72 -0.01 -7.30
C SER A 141 0.58 0.38 -6.59
N GLY A 142 1.25 1.43 -7.07
CA GLY A 142 2.50 1.93 -6.52
C GLY A 142 3.34 2.66 -7.56
N TYR A 143 4.66 2.69 -7.39
CA TYR A 143 5.58 3.54 -8.15
C TYR A 143 6.59 2.73 -8.97
N LYS A 144 6.87 3.24 -10.20
CA LYS A 144 7.84 2.61 -11.12
C LYS A 144 9.26 3.15 -10.97
N ILE A 145 9.44 4.28 -10.30
CA ILE A 145 10.72 5.01 -10.17
C ILE A 145 11.05 5.26 -8.70
N PRO A 146 12.28 5.68 -8.36
CA PRO A 146 12.56 6.27 -7.06
C PRO A 146 11.68 7.51 -6.86
N VAL A 147 11.05 7.60 -5.70
CA VAL A 147 10.14 8.71 -5.38
C VAL A 147 10.63 9.48 -4.16
N ASN A 148 10.34 10.78 -4.14
CA ASN A 148 10.53 11.58 -2.95
C ASN A 148 9.44 11.21 -1.93
N PRO A 149 9.79 10.91 -0.66
CA PRO A 149 8.82 10.45 0.35
C PRO A 149 7.69 11.44 0.62
N GLN A 150 7.97 12.74 0.59
CA GLN A 150 6.95 13.77 0.83
C GLN A 150 5.96 13.83 -0.33
N THR A 151 6.48 13.83 -1.58
CA THR A 151 5.63 13.88 -2.77
C THR A 151 4.80 12.58 -2.91
N SER A 152 5.40 11.42 -2.65
CA SER A 152 4.66 10.15 -2.69
C SER A 152 3.59 10.07 -1.60
N SER A 153 3.84 10.60 -0.40
CA SER A 153 2.82 10.66 0.66
C SER A 153 1.61 11.50 0.26
N ILE A 154 1.80 12.60 -0.48
CA ILE A 154 0.69 13.39 -1.03
C ILE A 154 -0.13 12.56 -2.04
N CYS A 155 0.54 11.80 -2.89
CA CYS A 155 -0.11 10.90 -3.83
C CYS A 155 -0.87 9.78 -3.12
N ASP A 156 -0.26 9.17 -2.10
CA ASP A 156 -0.87 8.11 -1.30
C ASP A 156 -2.13 8.62 -0.59
N ILE A 157 -2.07 9.82 0.02
CA ILE A 157 -3.25 10.46 0.63
C ILE A 157 -4.35 10.66 -0.41
N ALA A 158 -4.03 11.21 -1.58
CA ALA A 158 -5.00 11.45 -2.64
C ALA A 158 -5.65 10.15 -3.11
N TYR A 159 -4.85 9.10 -3.30
CA TYR A 159 -5.31 7.79 -3.72
C TYR A 159 -6.19 7.10 -2.68
N LEU A 160 -5.74 7.03 -1.43
CA LEU A 160 -6.52 6.42 -0.34
C LEU A 160 -7.79 7.21 -0.05
N ASN A 161 -7.72 8.55 -0.08
CA ASN A 161 -8.90 9.40 0.08
C ASN A 161 -9.92 9.18 -1.03
N ASP A 162 -9.50 9.02 -2.28
CA ASP A 162 -10.41 8.77 -3.40
C ASP A 162 -11.14 7.42 -3.22
N ILE A 163 -10.43 6.36 -2.78
CA ILE A 163 -11.04 5.06 -2.48
C ILE A 163 -12.01 5.16 -1.29
N LEU A 164 -11.57 5.76 -0.17
CA LEU A 164 -12.38 5.87 1.05
C LEU A 164 -13.60 6.79 0.89
N SER A 165 -13.62 7.65 -0.13
CA SER A 165 -14.74 8.56 -0.39
C SER A 165 -15.97 7.89 -1.00
N SER A 166 -15.92 6.58 -1.26
CA SER A 166 -17.01 5.76 -1.77
C SER A 166 -17.39 4.67 -0.78
N ASP A 167 -18.67 4.37 -0.66
CA ASP A 167 -19.20 3.19 0.04
C ASP A 167 -19.37 1.99 -0.90
N ASP A 168 -19.24 2.22 -2.21
CA ASP A 168 -19.43 1.22 -3.25
C ASP A 168 -18.18 0.34 -3.41
N GLU A 169 -18.37 -0.75 -4.11
CA GLU A 169 -17.25 -1.60 -4.53
C GLU A 169 -16.20 -0.80 -5.30
N ILE A 170 -14.91 -0.98 -4.96
CA ILE A 170 -13.81 -0.25 -5.60
C ILE A 170 -13.80 -0.51 -7.11
N ASP A 171 -14.08 0.52 -7.90
CA ASP A 171 -13.94 0.48 -9.36
C ASP A 171 -12.46 0.58 -9.75
N ILE A 172 -11.87 -0.58 -10.06
CA ILE A 172 -10.47 -0.67 -10.45
C ILE A 172 -10.15 0.06 -11.76
N THR A 173 -11.14 0.22 -12.66
CA THR A 173 -10.93 0.89 -13.95
C THR A 173 -10.56 2.35 -13.73
N ARG A 174 -11.11 2.98 -12.71
CA ARG A 174 -10.81 4.34 -12.28
C ARG A 174 -9.32 4.59 -12.04
N TYR A 175 -8.59 3.58 -11.57
CA TYR A 175 -7.15 3.70 -11.26
C TYR A 175 -6.25 3.16 -12.36
N CYS A 176 -6.76 2.28 -13.21
CA CYS A 176 -6.00 1.68 -14.32
C CYS A 176 -6.10 2.48 -15.63
N ASP A 177 -7.15 3.28 -15.79
CA ASP A 177 -7.41 4.10 -16.97
C ASP A 177 -6.87 5.52 -16.76
N GLU A 178 -5.88 5.90 -17.59
CA GLU A 178 -5.24 7.22 -17.54
C GLU A 178 -6.18 8.36 -17.98
N ASP A 179 -7.31 8.04 -18.61
CA ASP A 179 -8.34 9.01 -19.01
C ASP A 179 -9.46 9.19 -17.95
N SER A 180 -9.38 8.48 -16.82
CA SER A 180 -10.36 8.57 -15.75
C SER A 180 -10.31 9.92 -15.00
N ASP A 181 -11.39 10.20 -14.23
CA ASP A 181 -11.46 11.41 -13.39
C ASP A 181 -10.34 11.46 -12.33
N PHE A 182 -9.94 10.31 -11.77
CA PHE A 182 -8.85 10.24 -10.82
C PHE A 182 -7.53 10.67 -11.48
N TRP A 183 -7.19 10.12 -12.63
CA TRP A 183 -6.00 10.46 -13.38
C TRP A 183 -6.03 11.92 -13.87
N THR A 184 -7.16 12.39 -14.38
CA THR A 184 -7.32 13.79 -14.81
C THR A 184 -7.07 14.76 -13.65
N ARG A 185 -7.66 14.47 -12.48
CA ARG A 185 -7.54 15.32 -11.28
C ARG A 185 -6.12 15.42 -10.74
N TYR A 186 -5.38 14.33 -10.76
CA TYR A 186 -4.05 14.21 -10.16
C TYR A 186 -2.94 13.99 -11.20
N SER A 187 -3.19 14.30 -12.47
CA SER A 187 -2.32 13.96 -13.61
C SER A 187 -0.86 14.39 -13.45
N SER A 188 -0.60 15.60 -13.00
CA SER A 188 0.76 16.10 -12.76
C SER A 188 1.51 15.24 -11.74
N LEU A 189 0.87 14.98 -10.59
CA LEU A 189 1.44 14.20 -9.49
C LEU A 189 1.68 12.74 -9.88
N LEU A 190 0.68 12.10 -10.50
CA LEU A 190 0.75 10.70 -10.93
C LEU A 190 1.81 10.49 -12.02
N THR A 191 1.94 11.46 -12.94
CA THR A 191 2.94 11.43 -14.01
C THR A 191 4.35 11.63 -13.45
N GLU A 192 4.56 12.61 -12.57
CA GLU A 192 5.85 12.87 -11.92
C GLU A 192 6.37 11.64 -11.20
N LEU A 193 5.50 11.00 -10.42
CA LEU A 193 5.85 9.82 -9.61
C LEU A 193 5.86 8.51 -10.39
N ARG A 194 5.47 8.53 -11.67
CA ARG A 194 5.24 7.30 -12.45
C ARG A 194 4.38 6.29 -11.70
N PHE A 195 3.31 6.80 -11.09
CA PHE A 195 2.29 5.95 -10.46
C PHE A 195 1.77 4.92 -11.47
N THR A 196 1.42 3.76 -10.99
CA THR A 196 0.83 2.70 -11.82
C THR A 196 -0.16 1.89 -11.01
N ALA A 197 -1.23 1.49 -11.66
CA ALA A 197 -2.20 0.53 -11.16
C ALA A 197 -2.48 -0.52 -12.25
N ILE A 198 -2.65 -1.76 -11.85
CA ILE A 198 -2.86 -2.91 -12.75
C ILE A 198 -3.90 -3.87 -12.20
#